data_5f32f140745f97959cab871e964b6d00
#
_entry.id   5f32f140745f97959cab871e964b6d00
#
_cell.length_a   1.000
_cell.length_b   1.000
_cell.length_c   1.000
_cell.angle_alpha   90.00
_cell.angle_beta   90.00
_cell.angle_gamma   90.00
#
_symmetry.space_group_name_H-M   'P 1'
#
loop_
_entity.id
_entity.type
_entity.pdbx_description
1 polymer ?
#
loop_
_entity_poly.entity_id
_entity_poly.type
_entity_poly.pdbx_seq_one_letter_code
_entity_poly.pdbx_strand_id
1 'polypeptide(L)'
;GGIKAIVNSVSNIYHDFIIVYGCGGDRDSSEREKIMKFACTNSREVIFTSDNSRNESFQSILDESRKDHEYSNLIVEPDRNQAIKHGIEALKDDEILMILGKGHEEFQEINGTKIPFNDQKVVEEML
;
A
#
# COMPACT_ATOMS: atom_id res chain seq x y z
N GLY A 1 14.68 0.36 2.26
CA GLY A 1 13.96 0.78 1.10
C GLY A 1 13.15 2.02 1.31
N GLY A 2 12.46 2.44 0.26
CA GLY A 2 11.71 3.69 0.27
C GLY A 2 10.63 3.77 1.35
N ILE A 3 9.92 2.66 1.61
CA ILE A 3 8.86 2.64 2.63
C ILE A 3 9.43 2.92 4.02
N LYS A 4 10.52 2.25 4.38
CA LYS A 4 11.16 2.45 5.68
C LYS A 4 11.61 3.88 5.87
N ALA A 5 12.25 4.47 4.86
CA ALA A 5 12.73 5.84 4.93
C ALA A 5 11.58 6.82 5.13
N ILE A 6 10.48 6.65 4.40
CA ILE A 6 9.31 7.53 4.50
C ILE A 6 8.65 7.41 5.87
N VAL A 7 8.44 6.18 6.36
CA VAL A 7 7.81 5.94 7.66
C VAL A 7 8.64 6.57 8.79
N ASN A 8 9.95 6.33 8.80
CA ASN A 8 10.82 6.89 9.83
C ASN A 8 10.83 8.42 9.80
N SER A 9 10.84 9.01 8.61
CA SER A 9 10.84 10.46 8.46
C SER A 9 9.54 11.08 8.98
N VAL A 10 8.40 10.48 8.65
CA VAL A 10 7.08 11.00 9.02
C VAL A 10 6.78 10.78 10.49
N SER A 11 7.13 9.61 11.05
CA SER A 11 6.83 9.29 12.44
C SER A 11 7.53 10.20 13.45
N ASN A 12 8.57 10.90 13.02
CA ASN A 12 9.24 11.90 13.86
C ASN A 12 8.45 13.21 13.98
N ILE A 13 7.47 13.41 13.10
CA ILE A 13 6.71 14.67 13.02
C ILE A 13 5.26 14.47 13.45
N TYR A 14 4.67 13.32 13.08
CA TYR A 14 3.25 13.04 13.30
C TYR A 14 3.09 11.83 14.21
N HIS A 15 2.05 11.86 15.06
CA HIS A 15 1.77 10.76 15.98
C HIS A 15 1.25 9.51 15.26
N ASP A 16 0.40 9.72 14.24
CA ASP A 16 -0.22 8.64 13.51
C ASP A 16 -0.29 8.94 12.02
N PHE A 17 -0.28 7.87 11.25
CA PHE A 17 -0.54 7.97 9.82
C PHE A 17 -1.07 6.64 9.29
N ILE A 18 -1.64 6.72 8.09
CA ILE A 18 -2.19 5.56 7.38
C ILE A 18 -1.35 5.32 6.13
N ILE A 19 -1.02 4.06 5.88
CA ILE A 19 -0.27 3.66 4.68
C ILE A 19 -1.19 2.86 3.76
N VAL A 20 -1.24 3.24 2.48
CA VAL A 20 -1.84 2.44 1.42
C VAL A 20 -0.71 2.02 0.50
N TYR A 21 -0.52 0.70 0.33
CA TYR A 21 0.56 0.21 -0.52
C TYR A 21 0.25 -1.16 -1.10
N GLY A 22 0.97 -1.51 -2.16
CA GLY A 22 0.97 -2.84 -2.74
C GLY A 22 2.38 -3.23 -3.13
N CYS A 23 2.58 -4.49 -3.50
CA CYS A 23 3.86 -5.00 -3.97
C CYS A 23 3.74 -5.43 -5.43
N GLY A 24 4.76 -5.16 -6.22
CA GLY A 24 4.81 -5.64 -7.60
C GLY A 24 5.00 -7.16 -7.67
N GLY A 25 4.41 -7.79 -8.68
CA GLY A 25 4.59 -9.20 -8.96
C GLY A 25 5.77 -9.46 -9.88
N ASP A 26 6.16 -10.73 -10.00
CA ASP A 26 7.23 -11.21 -10.87
C ASP A 26 8.59 -10.51 -10.60
N ARG A 27 8.81 -10.13 -9.36
CA ARG A 27 10.06 -9.50 -8.91
C ARG A 27 10.56 -10.20 -7.66
N ASP A 28 11.76 -9.80 -7.22
CA ASP A 28 12.32 -10.32 -5.97
C ASP A 28 11.38 -10.03 -4.81
N SER A 29 10.92 -11.10 -4.16
CA SER A 29 9.92 -11.01 -3.10
C SER A 29 10.53 -11.09 -1.70
N SER A 30 11.85 -11.13 -1.58
CA SER A 30 12.54 -11.36 -0.30
C SER A 30 12.23 -10.30 0.76
N GLU A 31 11.84 -9.11 0.36
CA GLU A 31 11.56 -8.00 1.27
C GLU A 31 10.07 -7.85 1.65
N ARG A 32 9.18 -8.63 1.04
CA ARG A 32 7.73 -8.46 1.24
C ARG A 32 7.29 -8.57 2.70
N GLU A 33 7.76 -9.59 3.39
CA GLU A 33 7.44 -9.80 4.80
C GLU A 33 7.95 -8.66 5.68
N LYS A 34 9.17 -8.24 5.42
CA LYS A 34 9.80 -7.16 6.19
C LYS A 34 9.08 -5.83 6.02
N ILE A 35 8.66 -5.54 4.80
CA ILE A 35 7.94 -4.29 4.50
C ILE A 35 6.60 -4.26 5.23
N MET A 36 5.84 -5.33 5.16
CA MET A 36 4.54 -5.39 5.82
C MET A 36 4.68 -5.27 7.34
N LYS A 37 5.63 -6.01 7.92
CA LYS A 37 5.88 -5.94 9.36
C LYS A 37 6.24 -4.52 9.79
N PHE A 38 7.11 -3.86 9.04
CA PHE A 38 7.53 -2.51 9.36
C PHE A 38 6.37 -1.51 9.25
N ALA A 39 5.60 -1.60 8.17
CA ALA A 39 4.45 -0.73 7.96
C ALA A 39 3.41 -0.89 9.07
N CYS A 40 3.05 -2.12 9.40
CA CYS A 40 2.04 -2.38 10.43
C CYS A 40 2.52 -1.99 11.83
N THR A 41 3.82 -2.06 12.09
CA THR A 41 4.39 -1.67 13.39
C THR A 41 4.41 -0.15 13.58
N ASN A 42 4.58 0.61 12.51
CA ASN A 42 4.85 2.04 12.58
C ASN A 42 3.71 2.94 12.13
N SER A 43 2.54 2.38 11.81
CA SER A 43 1.39 3.17 11.40
C SER A 43 0.13 2.74 12.14
N ARG A 44 -0.83 3.64 12.21
CA ARG A 44 -2.10 3.33 12.86
C ARG A 44 -2.89 2.29 12.07
N GLU A 45 -2.83 2.38 10.75
CA GLU A 45 -3.56 1.49 9.87
C GLU A 45 -2.79 1.29 8.58
N VAL A 46 -2.79 0.07 8.08
CA VAL A 46 -2.18 -0.28 6.78
C VAL A 46 -3.26 -0.88 5.90
N ILE A 47 -3.42 -0.33 4.71
CA ILE A 47 -4.33 -0.88 3.70
C ILE A 47 -3.46 -1.49 2.60
N PHE A 48 -3.47 -2.82 2.53
CA PHE A 48 -2.70 -3.55 1.52
C PHE A 48 -3.57 -3.74 0.29
N THR A 49 -3.08 -3.29 -0.86
CA THR A 49 -3.83 -3.32 -2.10
C THR A 49 -2.97 -3.84 -3.25
N SER A 50 -3.54 -3.84 -4.44
CA SER A 50 -2.82 -4.27 -5.63
C SER A 50 -1.91 -3.17 -6.14
N ASP A 51 -0.83 -3.60 -6.77
CA ASP A 51 0.07 -2.80 -7.58
C ASP A 51 0.25 -3.58 -8.88
N ASN A 52 1.40 -3.52 -9.51
CA ASN A 52 1.66 -4.28 -10.73
C ASN A 52 1.89 -5.77 -10.37
N SER A 53 0.81 -6.52 -10.18
CA SER A 53 0.89 -7.94 -9.81
C SER A 53 1.45 -8.81 -10.94
N ARG A 54 1.33 -8.32 -12.17
CA ARG A 54 1.82 -8.99 -13.38
C ARG A 54 1.23 -10.39 -13.50
N ASN A 55 2.06 -11.43 -13.54
CA ASN A 55 1.60 -12.81 -13.68
C ASN A 55 1.39 -13.51 -12.32
N GLU A 56 1.64 -12.81 -11.24
CA GLU A 56 1.48 -13.33 -9.88
C GLU A 56 0.12 -12.91 -9.33
N SER A 57 -0.57 -13.78 -8.61
CA SER A 57 -1.89 -13.43 -8.06
C SER A 57 -1.74 -12.49 -6.86
N PHE A 58 -2.74 -11.64 -6.67
CA PHE A 58 -2.79 -10.76 -5.50
C PHE A 58 -2.73 -11.59 -4.21
N GLN A 59 -3.46 -12.70 -4.16
CA GLN A 59 -3.50 -13.55 -2.96
C GLN A 59 -2.12 -14.13 -2.64
N SER A 60 -1.37 -14.54 -3.68
CA SER A 60 -0.01 -15.06 -3.49
C SER A 60 0.91 -13.99 -2.92
N ILE A 61 0.82 -12.76 -3.43
CA ILE A 61 1.63 -11.64 -2.95
C ILE A 61 1.25 -11.31 -1.49
N LEU A 62 -0.03 -11.31 -1.17
CA LEU A 62 -0.51 -11.06 0.18
C LEU A 62 -0.02 -12.13 1.15
N ASP A 63 -0.17 -13.41 0.78
CA ASP A 63 0.25 -14.53 1.64
C ASP A 63 1.75 -14.46 1.93
N GLU A 64 2.55 -14.13 0.93
CA GLU A 64 3.98 -14.00 1.09
C GLU A 64 4.36 -12.80 1.95
N SER A 65 3.61 -11.71 1.86
CA SER A 65 3.83 -10.51 2.67
C SER A 65 3.46 -10.76 4.14
N ARG A 66 2.35 -11.42 4.38
CA ARG A 66 1.90 -11.73 5.74
C ARG A 66 2.66 -12.86 6.38
N LYS A 67 3.08 -13.85 5.59
CA LYS A 67 3.53 -15.14 6.10
C LYS A 67 2.46 -15.70 7.04
N ASP A 68 2.84 -16.09 8.24
CA ASP A 68 1.89 -16.61 9.22
C ASP A 68 1.53 -15.57 10.29
N HIS A 69 1.82 -14.30 10.02
CA HIS A 69 1.51 -13.23 10.97
C HIS A 69 0.11 -12.68 10.78
N GLU A 70 -0.50 -12.26 11.88
CA GLU A 70 -1.75 -11.54 11.86
C GLU A 70 -1.53 -10.15 12.46
N TYR A 71 -1.98 -9.14 11.72
CA TYR A 71 -1.84 -7.75 12.13
C TYR A 71 -3.22 -7.15 12.36
N SER A 72 -3.47 -6.66 13.57
CA SER A 72 -4.78 -6.12 13.95
C SER A 72 -5.13 -4.83 13.19
N ASN A 73 -4.12 -4.13 12.69
CA ASN A 73 -4.30 -2.87 11.96
C ASN A 73 -4.14 -3.03 10.45
N LEU A 74 -4.12 -4.25 9.93
CA LEU A 74 -4.02 -4.53 8.50
C LEU A 74 -5.41 -4.69 7.91
N ILE A 75 -5.67 -3.93 6.83
CA ILE A 75 -6.86 -4.06 6.01
C ILE A 75 -6.43 -4.47 4.63
N VAL A 76 -7.13 -5.43 4.04
CA VAL A 76 -6.83 -5.94 2.71
C VAL A 76 -7.93 -5.49 1.75
N GLU A 77 -7.55 -4.72 0.73
CA GLU A 77 -8.47 -4.27 -0.30
C GLU A 77 -7.80 -4.39 -1.67
N PRO A 78 -8.14 -5.42 -2.45
CA PRO A 78 -7.51 -5.64 -3.75
C PRO A 78 -7.73 -4.51 -4.76
N ASP A 79 -8.87 -3.83 -4.69
CA ASP A 79 -9.16 -2.70 -5.57
C ASP A 79 -8.45 -1.45 -5.05
N ARG A 80 -7.43 -1.01 -5.80
CA ARG A 80 -6.59 0.12 -5.38
C ARG A 80 -7.39 1.42 -5.23
N ASN A 81 -8.38 1.64 -6.08
CA ASN A 81 -9.26 2.80 -6.00
C ASN A 81 -10.02 2.80 -4.66
N GLN A 82 -10.61 1.67 -4.30
CA GLN A 82 -11.34 1.53 -3.03
C GLN A 82 -10.39 1.61 -1.83
N ALA A 83 -9.18 1.10 -1.96
CA ALA A 83 -8.18 1.18 -0.90
C ALA A 83 -7.83 2.64 -0.59
N ILE A 84 -7.61 3.45 -1.62
CA ILE A 84 -7.31 4.87 -1.45
C ILE A 84 -8.50 5.60 -0.83
N LYS A 85 -9.70 5.31 -1.30
CA LYS A 85 -10.93 5.89 -0.74
C LYS A 85 -11.06 5.56 0.73
N HIS A 86 -10.84 4.31 1.11
CA HIS A 86 -10.89 3.88 2.51
C HIS A 86 -9.88 4.67 3.35
N GLY A 87 -8.65 4.82 2.85
CA GLY A 87 -7.62 5.58 3.55
C GLY A 87 -8.01 7.02 3.78
N ILE A 88 -8.58 7.68 2.77
CA ILE A 88 -9.02 9.06 2.88
C ILE A 88 -10.15 9.19 3.91
N GLU A 89 -11.13 8.29 3.88
CA GLU A 89 -12.26 8.33 4.80
C GLU A 89 -11.88 8.02 6.25
N ALA A 90 -10.85 7.20 6.45
CA ALA A 90 -10.39 6.81 7.78
C ALA A 90 -9.46 7.84 8.42
N LEU A 91 -8.97 8.80 7.65
CA LEU A 91 -7.96 9.76 8.10
C LEU A 91 -8.55 10.70 9.15
N LYS A 92 -7.86 10.84 10.26
CA LYS A 92 -8.23 11.75 11.35
C LYS A 92 -7.48 13.07 11.20
N ASP A 93 -7.88 14.07 11.98
CA ASP A 93 -7.17 15.35 12.03
C ASP A 93 -5.73 15.12 12.47
N ASP A 94 -4.80 15.84 11.85
CA ASP A 94 -3.36 15.75 12.10
C ASP A 94 -2.70 14.43 11.67
N GLU A 95 -3.43 13.59 10.95
CA GLU A 95 -2.84 12.39 10.36
C GLU A 95 -2.44 12.62 8.90
N ILE A 96 -1.51 11.80 8.42
CA ILE A 96 -1.08 11.80 7.03
C ILE A 96 -1.46 10.46 6.38
N LEU A 97 -1.96 10.56 5.17
CA LEU A 97 -2.17 9.40 4.31
C LEU A 97 -0.99 9.27 3.37
N MET A 98 -0.31 8.12 3.41
CA MET A 98 0.80 7.81 2.52
C MET A 98 0.37 6.74 1.53
N ILE A 99 0.42 7.07 0.25
CA ILE A 99 0.09 6.14 -0.83
C ILE A 99 1.39 5.81 -1.55
N LEU A 100 1.80 4.55 -1.45
CA LEU A 100 3.12 4.13 -1.90
C LEU A 100 3.03 3.06 -2.99
N GLY A 101 4.04 3.02 -3.84
CA GLY A 101 4.19 2.02 -4.87
C GLY A 101 4.13 2.56 -6.28
N LYS A 102 3.03 3.22 -6.67
CA LYS A 102 2.86 3.69 -8.05
C LYS A 102 3.45 5.07 -8.32
N GLY A 103 3.27 6.01 -7.41
CA GLY A 103 3.76 7.37 -7.63
C GLY A 103 3.20 7.99 -8.92
N HIS A 104 4.09 8.18 -9.90
CA HIS A 104 3.74 8.79 -11.18
C HIS A 104 3.31 7.79 -12.26
N GLU A 105 3.28 6.51 -11.97
CA GLU A 105 2.83 5.53 -12.95
C GLU A 105 1.36 5.77 -13.30
N GLU A 106 1.04 5.61 -14.59
CA GLU A 106 -0.30 5.87 -15.10
C GLU A 106 -1.08 4.60 -15.42
N PHE A 107 -0.54 3.44 -15.09
CA PHE A 107 -1.19 2.16 -15.36
C PHE A 107 -0.86 1.16 -14.27
N GLN A 108 -1.68 0.13 -14.21
CA GLN A 108 -1.50 -1.03 -13.36
C GLN A 108 -1.41 -2.27 -14.25
N GLU A 109 -0.38 -3.07 -14.07
CA GLU A 109 -0.19 -4.29 -14.88
C GLU A 109 -0.64 -5.52 -14.11
N ILE A 110 -1.63 -6.22 -14.68
CA ILE A 110 -2.21 -7.44 -14.10
C ILE A 110 -2.29 -8.49 -15.21
N ASN A 111 -1.65 -9.63 -15.01
CA ASN A 111 -1.64 -10.74 -15.97
C ASN A 111 -1.22 -10.30 -17.38
N GLY A 112 -0.19 -9.47 -17.46
CA GLY A 112 0.33 -8.97 -18.73
C GLY A 112 -0.48 -7.87 -19.39
N THR A 113 -1.59 -7.46 -18.80
CA THR A 113 -2.43 -6.38 -19.32
C THR A 113 -2.21 -5.11 -18.53
N LYS A 114 -1.98 -4.00 -19.24
CA LYS A 114 -1.83 -2.68 -18.62
C LYS A 114 -3.19 -2.00 -18.56
N ILE A 115 -3.62 -1.66 -17.35
CA ILE A 115 -4.90 -1.02 -17.08
C ILE A 115 -4.61 0.42 -16.64
N PRO A 116 -5.24 1.44 -17.26
CA PRO A 116 -5.02 2.82 -16.83
C PRO A 116 -5.33 3.02 -15.36
N PHE A 117 -4.38 3.59 -14.63
CA PHE A 117 -4.54 3.89 -13.21
C PHE A 117 -3.51 4.93 -12.78
N ASN A 118 -3.95 5.92 -12.01
CA ASN A 118 -3.07 6.95 -11.48
C ASN A 118 -3.54 7.35 -10.09
N ASP A 119 -2.69 7.15 -9.08
CA ASP A 119 -3.01 7.45 -7.68
C ASP A 119 -3.41 8.90 -7.46
N GLN A 120 -2.70 9.83 -8.09
CA GLN A 120 -2.98 11.25 -7.94
C GLN A 120 -4.36 11.62 -8.45
N LYS A 121 -4.75 11.06 -9.60
CA LYS A 121 -6.08 11.30 -10.15
C LYS A 121 -7.18 10.75 -9.24
N VAL A 122 -6.97 9.57 -8.67
CA VAL A 122 -7.91 8.97 -7.73
C VAL A 122 -8.11 9.88 -6.52
N VAL A 123 -7.03 10.37 -5.93
CA VAL A 123 -7.09 11.27 -4.78
C VAL A 123 -7.80 12.57 -5.15
N GLU A 124 -7.46 13.17 -6.28
CA GLU A 124 -8.07 14.43 -6.73
C GLU A 124 -9.59 14.29 -6.93
N GLU A 125 -10.03 13.18 -7.47
CA GLU A 125 -11.47 12.93 -7.68
C GLU A 125 -12.24 12.75 -6.36
N MET A 126 -11.56 12.33 -5.30
CA MET A 126 -12.18 12.10 -4.00
C MET A 126 -12.15 13.32 -3.08
N LEU A 127 -11.30 14.28 -3.40
CA LEU A 127 -11.22 15.53 -2.64
C LEU A 127 -12.02 16.65 -3.31
#